data_156275afedf36ac992c095e30b49cbe4
#
_entry.id   156275afedf36ac992c095e30b49cbe4
#
_cell.length_a   1.000
_cell.length_b   1.000
_cell.length_c   1.000
_cell.angle_alpha   90.00
_cell.angle_beta   90.00
_cell.angle_gamma   90.00
#
_symmetry.space_group_name_H-M   'P 1'
#
loop_
_entity.id
_entity.type
_entity.pdbx_description
1 polymer ?
#
loop_
_entity_poly.entity_id
_entity_poly.type
_entity_poly.pdbx_seq_one_letter_code
_entity_poly.pdbx_strand_id
1 'polypeptide(L)'
;MSRITTTLFLGAASLMASCAHAETQRDLCADRPGLGTPACTVMPGQVIVEAGIADWMLDRQSGSRTDAVQAAQLLLRAGFADHLEVQIGWNGYGHIRTRDANGNVTAANGAGDLRLALKRNLMNPDGSGTSIAIMPYFSLPVGKSSIGAGDWGAGMILPASFSLPNGIGLAFTPEIDAAINQSGRGRHLAFGSVAGVSLPLQRNISLTTELSWFRDNDPAGHSNRLLSGMSLAWQPNKALQLDIGANVHLAGSAPDQELYFGIARRF
;
A
#
# COMPACT_ATOMS: atom_id res chain seq x y z
N MET A 1 16.15 -49.65 -61.40
CA MET A 1 15.62 -50.17 -60.14
C MET A 1 16.48 -49.57 -59.02
N SER A 2 16.05 -48.41 -58.53
CA SER A 2 16.78 -47.66 -57.46
C SER A 2 16.03 -47.84 -56.15
N ARG A 3 16.71 -48.36 -55.14
CA ARG A 3 16.17 -48.52 -53.80
C ARG A 3 16.46 -47.24 -52.98
N ILE A 4 15.42 -46.57 -52.56
CA ILE A 4 15.49 -45.42 -51.66
C ILE A 4 15.47 -45.97 -50.23
N THR A 5 16.56 -45.72 -49.51
CA THR A 5 16.70 -46.07 -48.09
C THR A 5 16.25 -44.88 -47.25
N THR A 6 15.13 -44.99 -46.57
CA THR A 6 14.59 -43.99 -45.69
C THR A 6 15.21 -44.17 -44.29
N THR A 7 16.03 -43.21 -43.87
CA THR A 7 16.62 -43.18 -42.52
C THR A 7 15.67 -42.44 -41.57
N LEU A 8 15.10 -43.15 -40.60
CA LEU A 8 14.33 -42.57 -39.50
C LEU A 8 15.29 -41.94 -38.49
N PHE A 9 15.21 -40.66 -38.29
CA PHE A 9 15.82 -39.97 -37.16
C PHE A 9 14.82 -40.01 -35.95
N LEU A 10 15.12 -40.86 -34.96
CA LEU A 10 14.49 -40.78 -33.65
C LEU A 10 15.12 -39.62 -32.88
N GLY A 11 14.42 -38.52 -32.76
CA GLY A 11 14.76 -37.43 -31.89
C GLY A 11 14.38 -37.76 -30.43
N ALA A 12 15.36 -38.04 -29.55
CA ALA A 12 15.16 -38.15 -28.12
C ALA A 12 14.83 -36.80 -27.53
N ALA A 13 13.55 -36.56 -27.27
CA ALA A 13 13.11 -35.40 -26.47
C ALA A 13 13.45 -35.68 -25.00
N SER A 14 14.56 -35.12 -24.52
CA SER A 14 14.91 -35.09 -23.10
C SER A 14 13.90 -34.24 -22.36
N LEU A 15 12.93 -34.85 -21.67
CA LEU A 15 12.12 -34.19 -20.66
C LEU A 15 13.04 -33.76 -19.52
N MET A 16 13.42 -32.49 -19.49
CA MET A 16 13.95 -31.88 -18.28
C MET A 16 12.80 -31.76 -17.28
N ALA A 17 12.68 -32.75 -16.41
CA ALA A 17 11.86 -32.64 -15.22
C ALA A 17 12.51 -31.57 -14.32
N SER A 18 12.01 -30.33 -14.44
CA SER A 18 12.28 -29.30 -13.44
C SER A 18 11.74 -29.82 -12.12
N CYS A 19 12.63 -30.20 -11.19
CA CYS A 19 12.28 -30.40 -9.79
C CYS A 19 11.77 -29.06 -9.28
N ALA A 20 10.46 -28.83 -9.38
CA ALA A 20 9.81 -27.77 -8.64
C ALA A 20 9.98 -28.12 -7.16
N HIS A 21 10.97 -27.52 -6.51
CA HIS A 21 10.98 -27.46 -5.06
C HIS A 21 9.67 -26.79 -4.69
N ALA A 22 8.80 -27.48 -3.99
CA ALA A 22 7.61 -26.88 -3.39
C ALA A 22 8.11 -25.90 -2.33
N GLU A 23 8.33 -24.65 -2.75
CA GLU A 23 8.69 -23.58 -1.84
C GLU A 23 7.57 -23.41 -0.85
N THR A 24 7.88 -23.41 0.44
CA THR A 24 6.89 -23.28 1.50
C THR A 24 6.16 -21.94 1.29
N GLN A 25 4.84 -22.02 1.11
CA GLN A 25 4.01 -20.83 0.87
C GLN A 25 4.17 -19.84 2.04
N ARG A 26 4.61 -18.63 1.75
CA ARG A 26 4.71 -17.52 2.72
C ARG A 26 3.34 -17.19 3.30
N ASP A 27 3.32 -16.65 4.49
CA ASP A 27 2.08 -16.09 5.05
C ASP A 27 1.58 -14.92 4.20
N LEU A 28 0.28 -14.66 4.26
CA LEU A 28 -0.30 -13.52 3.56
C LEU A 28 0.21 -12.24 4.21
N CYS A 29 1.00 -11.50 3.47
CA CYS A 29 1.56 -10.21 3.86
C CYS A 29 0.89 -9.10 3.04
N ALA A 30 -0.31 -8.70 3.46
CA ALA A 30 -1.02 -7.59 2.86
C ALA A 30 -0.39 -6.24 3.25
N ASP A 31 -0.54 -5.24 2.39
CA ASP A 31 -0.18 -3.85 2.69
C ASP A 31 -1.21 -3.24 3.66
N ARG A 32 -2.46 -3.67 3.55
CA ARG A 32 -3.57 -3.38 4.48
C ARG A 32 -3.53 -4.29 5.72
N PRO A 33 -4.12 -3.86 6.87
CA PRO A 33 -4.55 -2.49 7.19
C PRO A 33 -3.38 -1.64 7.69
N GLY A 34 -3.61 -0.34 7.80
CA GLY A 34 -2.68 0.56 8.48
C GLY A 34 -2.10 1.66 7.61
N LEU A 35 -1.24 2.46 8.24
CA LEU A 35 -0.58 3.61 7.65
C LEU A 35 0.80 3.25 7.06
N GLY A 36 1.43 2.21 7.61
CA GLY A 36 2.75 1.75 7.19
C GLY A 36 2.69 0.72 6.08
N THR A 37 3.80 0.54 5.39
CA THR A 37 4.00 -0.46 4.34
C THR A 37 4.88 -1.60 4.85
N PRO A 38 4.49 -2.89 4.71
CA PRO A 38 5.29 -4.02 5.15
C PRO A 38 6.53 -4.24 4.25
N ALA A 39 7.60 -4.78 4.84
CA ALA A 39 8.85 -5.04 4.13
C ALA A 39 8.84 -6.33 3.27
N CYS A 40 7.93 -7.26 3.53
CA CYS A 40 7.78 -8.52 2.79
C CYS A 40 7.39 -8.31 1.32
N THR A 41 7.71 -9.28 0.48
CA THR A 41 7.33 -9.32 -0.94
C THR A 41 6.43 -10.51 -1.24
N VAL A 42 5.60 -10.36 -2.27
CA VAL A 42 4.76 -11.44 -2.82
C VAL A 42 5.66 -12.50 -3.46
N MET A 43 5.33 -13.77 -3.27
CA MET A 43 6.09 -14.88 -3.90
C MET A 43 6.02 -14.80 -5.43
N PRO A 44 7.09 -15.23 -6.13
CA PRO A 44 7.11 -15.29 -7.59
C PRO A 44 5.88 -16.04 -8.15
N GLY A 45 5.25 -15.43 -9.16
CA GLY A 45 4.08 -16.02 -9.83
C GLY A 45 2.77 -15.90 -9.05
N GLN A 46 2.77 -15.33 -7.85
CA GLN A 46 1.56 -15.02 -7.09
C GLN A 46 1.15 -13.56 -7.26
N VAL A 47 -0.12 -13.31 -7.03
CA VAL A 47 -0.72 -11.98 -7.05
C VAL A 47 -1.52 -11.77 -5.76
N ILE A 48 -1.39 -10.61 -5.15
CA ILE A 48 -2.29 -10.15 -4.07
C ILE A 48 -3.09 -8.96 -4.62
N VAL A 49 -4.40 -9.05 -4.48
CA VAL A 49 -5.32 -7.95 -4.75
C VAL A 49 -5.85 -7.45 -3.42
N GLU A 50 -5.67 -6.19 -3.16
CA GLU A 50 -6.17 -5.50 -1.98
C GLU A 50 -7.19 -4.45 -2.40
N ALA A 51 -8.28 -4.33 -1.68
CA ALA A 51 -9.32 -3.36 -1.96
C ALA A 51 -9.77 -2.68 -0.66
N GLY A 52 -9.59 -1.37 -0.59
CA GLY A 52 -10.32 -0.50 0.33
C GLY A 52 -11.75 -0.39 -0.15
N ILE A 53 -12.68 -1.00 0.56
CA ILE A 53 -14.08 -1.04 0.17
C ILE A 53 -14.73 0.30 0.43
N ALA A 54 -14.49 0.87 1.61
CA ALA A 54 -14.85 2.23 1.94
C ALA A 54 -13.87 2.80 2.97
N ASP A 55 -13.66 4.08 2.85
CA ASP A 55 -12.83 4.91 3.69
C ASP A 55 -13.54 6.26 3.83
N TRP A 56 -13.82 6.67 5.05
CA TRP A 56 -14.44 7.95 5.37
C TRP A 56 -13.53 8.78 6.24
N MET A 57 -13.28 10.00 5.80
CA MET A 57 -12.48 11.00 6.50
C MET A 57 -13.34 12.21 6.87
N LEU A 58 -13.13 12.73 8.06
CA LEU A 58 -13.73 13.94 8.58
C LEU A 58 -12.64 14.94 8.93
N ASP A 59 -12.75 16.16 8.41
CA ASP A 59 -11.88 17.29 8.77
C ASP A 59 -12.73 18.50 9.14
N ARG A 60 -12.40 19.12 10.28
CA ARG A 60 -13.06 20.31 10.81
C ARG A 60 -12.03 21.38 11.11
N GLN A 61 -11.98 22.41 10.30
CA GLN A 61 -11.04 23.50 10.47
C GLN A 61 -11.73 24.86 10.36
N SER A 62 -11.50 25.74 11.35
CA SER A 62 -11.91 27.18 11.30
C SER A 62 -13.38 27.41 10.88
N GLY A 63 -14.31 26.59 11.40
CA GLY A 63 -15.73 26.67 11.06
C GLY A 63 -16.13 25.96 9.76
N SER A 64 -15.19 25.42 9.01
CA SER A 64 -15.43 24.54 7.86
C SER A 64 -15.51 23.08 8.28
N ARG A 65 -16.31 22.29 7.57
CA ARG A 65 -16.36 20.82 7.69
C ARG A 65 -16.21 20.19 6.33
N THR A 66 -15.25 19.28 6.21
CA THR A 66 -15.06 18.44 5.03
C THR A 66 -15.32 16.98 5.40
N ASP A 67 -16.22 16.34 4.68
CA ASP A 67 -16.42 14.90 4.66
C ASP A 67 -15.87 14.37 3.33
N ALA A 68 -14.94 13.43 3.37
CA ALA A 68 -14.42 12.74 2.21
C ALA A 68 -14.73 11.25 2.32
N VAL A 69 -15.16 10.65 1.23
CA VAL A 69 -15.38 9.21 1.12
C VAL A 69 -14.57 8.71 -0.06
N GLN A 70 -13.79 7.67 0.16
CA GLN A 70 -13.10 6.94 -0.90
C GLN A 70 -13.64 5.50 -0.94
N ALA A 71 -13.72 4.94 -2.13
CA ALA A 71 -14.14 3.57 -2.35
C ALA A 71 -13.38 2.96 -3.52
N ALA A 72 -13.30 1.63 -3.54
CA ALA A 72 -12.54 0.92 -4.56
C ALA A 72 -11.07 1.41 -4.65
N GLN A 73 -10.44 1.59 -3.49
CA GLN A 73 -8.99 1.80 -3.41
C GLN A 73 -8.31 0.47 -3.69
N LEU A 74 -7.85 0.28 -4.91
CA LEU A 74 -7.28 -0.98 -5.38
C LEU A 74 -5.76 -0.94 -5.30
N LEU A 75 -5.16 -2.03 -4.82
CA LEU A 75 -3.73 -2.29 -4.90
C LEU A 75 -3.52 -3.70 -5.43
N LEU A 76 -2.91 -3.80 -6.60
CA LEU A 76 -2.44 -5.04 -7.20
C LEU A 76 -0.95 -5.18 -6.89
N ARG A 77 -0.57 -6.31 -6.30
CA ARG A 77 0.81 -6.66 -5.98
C ARG A 77 1.16 -7.98 -6.67
N ALA A 78 2.18 -8.00 -7.49
CA ALA A 78 2.62 -9.18 -8.24
C ALA A 78 4.07 -9.52 -7.92
N GLY A 79 4.33 -10.75 -7.46
CA GLY A 79 5.66 -11.28 -7.23
C GLY A 79 6.35 -11.62 -8.54
N PHE A 80 7.47 -10.96 -8.82
CA PHE A 80 8.25 -11.15 -10.05
C PHE A 80 9.49 -12.03 -9.83
N ALA A 81 10.11 -11.87 -8.68
CA ALA A 81 11.20 -12.71 -8.18
C ALA A 81 11.10 -12.76 -6.66
N ASP A 82 11.89 -13.63 -5.99
CA ASP A 82 11.83 -13.83 -4.56
C ASP A 82 11.87 -12.54 -3.73
N HIS A 83 12.70 -11.62 -4.14
CA HIS A 83 12.91 -10.34 -3.46
C HIS A 83 12.30 -9.16 -4.23
N LEU A 84 11.47 -9.40 -5.24
CA LEU A 84 11.00 -8.34 -6.13
C LEU A 84 9.51 -8.46 -6.41
N GLU A 85 8.76 -7.41 -6.13
CA GLU A 85 7.36 -7.27 -6.53
C GLU A 85 7.09 -5.94 -7.24
N VAL A 86 6.15 -5.96 -8.15
CA VAL A 86 5.58 -4.77 -8.81
C VAL A 86 4.23 -4.49 -8.16
N GLN A 87 3.94 -3.21 -7.97
CA GLN A 87 2.67 -2.76 -7.42
C GLN A 87 1.99 -1.75 -8.34
N ILE A 88 0.67 -1.86 -8.46
CA ILE A 88 -0.19 -0.91 -9.14
C ILE A 88 -1.32 -0.54 -8.18
N GLY A 89 -1.33 0.70 -7.73
CA GLY A 89 -2.38 1.26 -6.86
C GLY A 89 -3.28 2.21 -7.64
N TRP A 90 -4.57 2.19 -7.36
CA TRP A 90 -5.53 3.12 -7.96
C TRP A 90 -6.68 3.42 -6.99
N ASN A 91 -7.02 4.71 -6.87
CA ASN A 91 -8.21 5.11 -6.13
C ASN A 91 -9.40 5.23 -7.11
N GLY A 92 -10.23 4.20 -7.14
CA GLY A 92 -11.32 4.07 -8.12
C GLY A 92 -12.40 5.13 -7.98
N TYR A 93 -12.70 5.58 -6.76
CA TYR A 93 -13.73 6.59 -6.50
C TYR A 93 -13.41 7.42 -5.26
N GLY A 94 -13.57 8.73 -5.37
CA GLY A 94 -13.53 9.69 -4.29
C GLY A 94 -14.72 10.65 -4.37
N HIS A 95 -15.27 11.00 -3.23
CA HIS A 95 -16.29 12.05 -3.06
C HIS A 95 -15.88 12.95 -1.90
N ILE A 96 -15.76 14.24 -2.16
CA ILE A 96 -15.43 15.26 -1.16
C ILE A 96 -16.59 16.24 -1.08
N ARG A 97 -17.06 16.51 0.14
CA ARG A 97 -18.10 17.49 0.43
C ARG A 97 -17.61 18.43 1.51
N THR A 98 -17.51 19.70 1.17
CA THR A 98 -17.07 20.76 2.10
C THR A 98 -18.22 21.73 2.35
N ARG A 99 -18.47 22.02 3.64
CA ARG A 99 -19.33 23.12 4.09
C ARG A 99 -18.44 24.18 4.70
N ASP A 100 -18.48 25.39 4.18
CA ASP A 100 -17.73 26.54 4.70
C ASP A 100 -18.40 27.16 5.96
N ALA A 101 -17.72 28.14 6.59
CA ALA A 101 -18.21 28.85 7.76
C ALA A 101 -19.50 29.64 7.51
N ASN A 102 -19.80 30.00 6.26
CA ASN A 102 -21.02 30.70 5.85
C ASN A 102 -22.17 29.75 5.53
N GLY A 103 -21.93 28.43 5.61
CA GLY A 103 -22.93 27.40 5.31
C GLY A 103 -23.01 27.00 3.84
N ASN A 104 -22.19 27.58 2.94
CA ASN A 104 -22.12 27.16 1.54
C ASN A 104 -21.56 25.74 1.43
N VAL A 105 -22.12 24.97 0.52
CA VAL A 105 -21.72 23.58 0.30
C VAL A 105 -21.15 23.45 -1.10
N THR A 106 -19.94 22.89 -1.17
CA THR A 106 -19.31 22.43 -2.42
C THR A 106 -19.12 20.93 -2.37
N ALA A 107 -19.21 20.28 -3.52
CA ALA A 107 -18.96 18.84 -3.63
C ALA A 107 -18.21 18.53 -4.94
N ALA A 108 -17.32 17.56 -4.87
CA ALA A 108 -16.61 17.01 -6.01
C ALA A 108 -16.55 15.49 -5.92
N ASN A 109 -16.52 14.84 -7.06
CA ASN A 109 -16.32 13.38 -7.14
C ASN A 109 -15.52 13.01 -8.39
N GLY A 110 -14.94 11.83 -8.39
CA GLY A 110 -14.17 11.29 -9.51
C GLY A 110 -13.27 10.14 -9.06
N ALA A 111 -12.49 9.62 -10.01
CA ALA A 111 -11.39 8.72 -9.71
C ALA A 111 -10.16 9.51 -9.27
N GLY A 112 -9.31 8.89 -8.47
CA GLY A 112 -7.99 9.41 -8.11
C GLY A 112 -6.88 8.91 -9.04
N ASP A 113 -5.66 9.16 -8.63
CA ASP A 113 -4.45 8.89 -9.41
C ASP A 113 -4.04 7.42 -9.40
N LEU A 114 -3.22 7.05 -10.36
CA LEU A 114 -2.57 5.75 -10.45
C LEU A 114 -1.18 5.83 -9.80
N ARG A 115 -0.83 4.86 -8.95
CA ARG A 115 0.50 4.71 -8.36
C ARG A 115 1.15 3.44 -8.88
N LEU A 116 2.38 3.57 -9.34
CA LEU A 116 3.23 2.45 -9.74
C LEU A 116 4.40 2.36 -8.76
N ALA A 117 4.69 1.18 -8.25
CA ALA A 117 5.82 0.98 -7.35
C ALA A 117 6.56 -0.31 -7.69
N LEU A 118 7.86 -0.31 -7.36
CA LEU A 118 8.71 -1.48 -7.41
C LEU A 118 9.27 -1.69 -6.01
N LYS A 119 8.91 -2.79 -5.35
CA LYS A 119 9.46 -3.12 -4.03
C LYS A 119 10.53 -4.20 -4.20
N ARG A 120 11.72 -3.91 -3.71
CA ARG A 120 12.82 -4.86 -3.58
C ARG A 120 13.07 -5.13 -2.10
N ASN A 121 12.82 -6.33 -1.66
CA ASN A 121 13.24 -6.78 -0.34
C ASN A 121 14.76 -7.01 -0.35
N LEU A 122 15.43 -6.52 0.68
CA LEU A 122 16.86 -6.63 0.86
C LEU A 122 17.26 -7.73 1.86
N MET A 123 16.28 -8.11 2.73
CA MET A 123 16.49 -9.10 3.78
C MET A 123 15.15 -9.73 4.18
N ASN A 124 15.05 -11.07 4.16
CA ASN A 124 13.90 -11.87 4.57
C ASN A 124 12.58 -11.47 3.87
N PRO A 125 12.43 -11.85 2.59
CA PRO A 125 11.29 -11.45 1.77
C PRO A 125 9.95 -12.05 2.24
N ASP A 126 9.99 -13.04 3.13
CA ASP A 126 8.82 -13.63 3.81
C ASP A 126 8.34 -12.81 5.02
N GLY A 127 9.09 -11.77 5.41
CA GLY A 127 8.78 -10.94 6.58
C GLY A 127 9.25 -11.54 7.90
N SER A 128 9.95 -12.68 7.90
CA SER A 128 10.45 -13.31 9.13
C SER A 128 11.64 -12.54 9.73
N GLY A 129 11.76 -12.59 11.06
CA GLY A 129 12.86 -11.96 11.77
C GLY A 129 12.95 -10.46 11.49
N THR A 130 14.10 -10.01 10.98
CA THR A 130 14.29 -8.64 10.49
C THR A 130 14.11 -8.62 8.97
N SER A 131 13.09 -7.94 8.48
CA SER A 131 12.85 -7.76 7.06
C SER A 131 12.99 -6.29 6.66
N ILE A 132 13.69 -6.01 5.58
CA ILE A 132 13.97 -4.65 5.10
C ILE A 132 13.74 -4.61 3.59
N ALA A 133 13.10 -3.55 3.10
CA ALA A 133 12.91 -3.34 1.67
C ALA A 133 13.15 -1.88 1.25
N ILE A 134 13.30 -1.67 -0.04
CA ILE A 134 13.29 -0.37 -0.71
C ILE A 134 12.18 -0.36 -1.74
N MET A 135 11.39 0.71 -1.77
CA MET A 135 10.22 0.82 -2.64
C MET A 135 10.12 2.21 -3.27
N PRO A 136 10.85 2.48 -4.38
CA PRO A 136 10.57 3.65 -5.19
C PRO A 136 9.18 3.53 -5.81
N TYR A 137 8.50 4.69 -5.95
CA TYR A 137 7.20 4.78 -6.59
C TYR A 137 7.04 6.04 -7.43
N PHE A 138 6.07 5.99 -8.31
CA PHE A 138 5.68 7.08 -9.18
C PHE A 138 4.15 7.19 -9.23
N SER A 139 3.62 8.40 -9.06
CA SER A 139 2.19 8.70 -9.15
C SER A 139 1.88 9.41 -10.45
N LEU A 140 0.86 8.93 -11.17
CA LEU A 140 0.41 9.44 -12.46
C LEU A 140 -0.94 10.15 -12.29
N PRO A 141 -1.09 11.39 -12.75
CA PRO A 141 -2.31 12.19 -12.62
C PRO A 141 -3.38 11.76 -13.63
N VAL A 142 -3.85 10.52 -13.53
CA VAL A 142 -4.92 10.00 -14.39
C VAL A 142 -6.31 10.30 -13.83
N GLY A 143 -6.36 10.71 -12.57
CA GLY A 143 -7.58 11.04 -11.85
C GLY A 143 -8.11 12.44 -12.16
N LYS A 144 -9.28 12.73 -11.60
CA LYS A 144 -9.83 14.07 -11.63
C LYS A 144 -9.08 14.95 -10.63
N SER A 145 -8.65 16.14 -11.03
CA SER A 145 -7.83 17.05 -10.21
C SER A 145 -8.46 17.45 -8.87
N SER A 146 -9.78 17.28 -8.72
CA SER A 146 -10.46 17.50 -7.45
C SER A 146 -10.35 16.31 -6.46
N ILE A 147 -9.85 15.15 -6.91
CA ILE A 147 -9.66 13.94 -6.11
C ILE A 147 -8.20 13.49 -6.12
N GLY A 148 -7.53 13.55 -7.27
CA GLY A 148 -6.10 13.28 -7.43
C GLY A 148 -5.25 14.52 -7.20
N ALA A 149 -3.93 14.36 -7.28
CA ALA A 149 -2.95 15.42 -7.07
C ALA A 149 -2.84 16.43 -8.23
N GLY A 150 -3.39 16.09 -9.41
CA GLY A 150 -3.43 16.96 -10.58
C GLY A 150 -2.13 17.04 -11.38
N ASP A 151 -1.03 16.49 -10.87
CA ASP A 151 0.27 16.37 -11.56
C ASP A 151 0.99 15.12 -11.04
N TRP A 152 2.08 14.70 -11.71
CA TRP A 152 2.85 13.52 -11.28
C TRP A 152 3.62 13.77 -9.99
N GLY A 153 3.81 12.73 -9.21
CA GLY A 153 4.66 12.72 -8.01
C GLY A 153 5.58 11.50 -8.03
N ALA A 154 6.62 11.53 -7.21
CA ALA A 154 7.50 10.39 -7.03
C ALA A 154 8.02 10.36 -5.60
N GLY A 155 8.37 9.18 -5.11
CA GLY A 155 8.93 9.04 -3.78
C GLY A 155 9.62 7.71 -3.59
N MET A 156 10.09 7.52 -2.37
CA MET A 156 10.77 6.30 -1.93
C MET A 156 10.36 5.97 -0.51
N ILE A 157 9.94 4.73 -0.30
CA ILE A 157 9.64 4.16 1.01
C ILE A 157 10.73 3.14 1.36
N LEU A 158 11.14 3.08 2.62
CA LEU A 158 12.13 2.14 3.14
C LEU A 158 11.52 1.29 4.28
N PRO A 159 10.60 0.37 3.99
CA PRO A 159 9.94 -0.39 5.04
C PRO A 159 10.91 -1.34 5.73
N ALA A 160 10.83 -1.37 7.05
CA ALA A 160 11.51 -2.32 7.92
C ALA A 160 10.51 -2.93 8.90
N SER A 161 10.62 -4.24 9.14
CA SER A 161 9.82 -4.96 10.13
C SER A 161 10.67 -5.91 10.94
N PHE A 162 10.27 -6.12 12.19
CA PHE A 162 10.97 -6.96 13.15
C PHE A 162 9.98 -7.88 13.82
N SER A 163 10.16 -9.19 13.65
CA SER A 163 9.36 -10.21 14.33
C SER A 163 9.98 -10.51 15.69
N LEU A 164 9.25 -10.21 16.75
CA LEU A 164 9.62 -10.46 18.13
C LEU A 164 9.02 -11.78 18.63
N PRO A 165 9.48 -12.32 19.79
CA PRO A 165 8.84 -13.47 20.43
C PRO A 165 7.34 -13.25 20.64
N ASN A 166 6.59 -14.37 20.74
CA ASN A 166 5.13 -14.38 20.90
C ASN A 166 4.34 -13.76 19.75
N GLY A 167 4.93 -13.61 18.56
CA GLY A 167 4.27 -13.10 17.36
C GLY A 167 4.06 -11.59 17.36
N ILE A 168 4.72 -10.85 18.23
CA ILE A 168 4.70 -9.38 18.23
C ILE A 168 5.51 -8.91 17.02
N GLY A 169 4.92 -7.99 16.23
CA GLY A 169 5.59 -7.32 15.12
C GLY A 169 5.89 -5.86 15.45
N LEU A 170 7.06 -5.39 15.04
CA LEU A 170 7.37 -3.97 14.98
C LEU A 170 7.56 -3.58 13.52
N ALA A 171 7.10 -2.39 13.14
CA ALA A 171 7.27 -1.84 11.80
C ALA A 171 7.79 -0.40 11.87
N PHE A 172 8.63 -0.04 10.90
CA PHE A 172 9.10 1.31 10.72
C PHE A 172 9.19 1.59 9.21
N THR A 173 8.47 2.62 8.76
CA THR A 173 8.28 2.93 7.34
C THR A 173 8.62 4.40 7.07
N PRO A 174 9.90 4.76 6.94
CA PRO A 174 10.29 6.09 6.49
C PRO A 174 10.00 6.27 4.99
N GLU A 175 9.62 7.49 4.64
CA GLU A 175 9.25 7.89 3.29
C GLU A 175 9.80 9.28 2.97
N ILE A 176 10.18 9.48 1.71
CA ILE A 176 10.64 10.76 1.16
C ILE A 176 9.98 10.97 -0.21
N ASP A 177 9.47 12.17 -0.46
CA ASP A 177 8.66 12.49 -1.61
C ASP A 177 9.10 13.76 -2.31
N ALA A 178 9.08 13.72 -3.64
CA ALA A 178 8.97 14.88 -4.50
C ALA A 178 7.49 15.20 -4.66
N ALA A 179 6.91 15.86 -3.65
CA ALA A 179 5.50 16.19 -3.59
C ALA A 179 5.16 17.36 -4.51
N ILE A 180 3.92 17.41 -4.99
CA ILE A 180 3.44 18.47 -5.89
C ILE A 180 3.17 19.71 -5.07
N ASN A 181 3.66 20.86 -5.52
CA ASN A 181 3.35 22.15 -4.88
C ASN A 181 1.84 22.44 -4.91
N GLN A 182 1.31 23.07 -3.89
CA GLN A 182 -0.08 23.51 -3.82
C GLN A 182 -0.48 24.40 -5.01
N SER A 183 0.49 25.11 -5.60
CA SER A 183 0.29 25.88 -6.82
C SER A 183 0.01 25.05 -8.08
N GLY A 184 0.11 23.71 -8.01
CA GLY A 184 0.00 22.79 -9.14
C GLY A 184 1.22 22.82 -10.09
N ARG A 185 2.30 23.51 -9.72
CA ARG A 185 3.53 23.60 -10.53
C ARG A 185 4.77 23.43 -9.67
N GLY A 186 5.69 22.59 -10.14
CA GLY A 186 6.93 22.28 -9.42
C GLY A 186 6.73 21.23 -8.31
N ARG A 187 7.81 20.96 -7.61
CA ARG A 187 7.88 19.93 -6.57
C ARG A 187 8.61 20.48 -5.36
N HIS A 188 8.24 19.99 -4.20
CA HIS A 188 8.95 20.23 -2.95
C HIS A 188 9.26 18.91 -2.25
N LEU A 189 10.11 19.00 -1.26
CA LEU A 189 10.44 17.87 -0.41
C LEU A 189 9.36 17.70 0.67
N ALA A 190 8.72 16.52 0.67
CA ALA A 190 7.97 16.04 1.81
C ALA A 190 8.64 14.75 2.34
N PHE A 191 8.53 14.50 3.63
CA PHE A 191 9.10 13.30 4.24
C PHE A 191 8.42 12.98 5.55
N GLY A 192 8.53 11.72 5.95
CA GLY A 192 7.95 11.29 7.20
C GLY A 192 8.25 9.83 7.51
N SER A 193 7.53 9.31 8.48
CA SER A 193 7.64 7.92 8.86
C SER A 193 6.40 7.45 9.58
N VAL A 194 6.13 6.14 9.46
CA VAL A 194 5.17 5.42 10.29
C VAL A 194 5.93 4.44 11.18
N ALA A 195 5.59 4.40 12.46
CA ALA A 195 6.06 3.39 13.39
C ALA A 195 4.84 2.61 13.92
N GLY A 196 4.91 1.28 13.92
CA GLY A 196 3.79 0.42 14.30
C GLY A 196 4.19 -0.75 15.16
N VAL A 197 3.22 -1.21 15.96
CA VAL A 197 3.28 -2.43 16.75
C VAL A 197 2.07 -3.29 16.41
N SER A 198 2.31 -4.55 16.02
CA SER A 198 1.28 -5.55 15.75
C SER A 198 1.28 -6.62 16.84
N LEU A 199 0.11 -6.91 17.38
CA LEU A 199 -0.11 -7.87 18.46
C LEU A 199 -1.06 -8.97 17.97
N PRO A 200 -0.70 -10.26 18.08
CA PRO A 200 -1.64 -11.34 17.82
C PRO A 200 -2.64 -11.41 18.98
N LEU A 201 -3.93 -11.19 18.70
CA LEU A 201 -5.00 -11.38 19.68
C LEU A 201 -5.48 -12.83 19.72
N GLN A 202 -5.56 -13.45 18.55
CA GLN A 202 -5.90 -14.86 18.34
C GLN A 202 -5.07 -15.40 17.16
N ARG A 203 -5.20 -16.71 16.85
CA ARG A 203 -4.42 -17.35 15.78
C ARG A 203 -4.51 -16.67 14.42
N ASN A 204 -5.63 -16.00 14.15
CA ASN A 204 -5.94 -15.39 12.85
C ASN A 204 -6.46 -13.96 12.97
N ILE A 205 -6.32 -13.34 14.14
CA ILE A 205 -6.70 -11.94 14.39
C ILE A 205 -5.51 -11.22 14.98
N SER A 206 -5.13 -10.10 14.36
CA SER A 206 -4.09 -9.19 14.86
C SER A 206 -4.66 -7.80 15.07
N LEU A 207 -4.14 -7.12 16.09
CA LEU A 207 -4.32 -5.70 16.37
C LEU A 207 -3.03 -4.98 16.02
N THR A 208 -3.12 -3.93 15.21
CA THR A 208 -1.98 -3.07 14.92
C THR A 208 -2.28 -1.66 15.43
N THR A 209 -1.29 -1.05 16.10
CA THR A 209 -1.32 0.36 16.48
C THR A 209 -0.15 1.07 15.85
N GLU A 210 -0.38 2.28 15.32
CA GLU A 210 0.60 3.02 14.56
C GLU A 210 0.63 4.48 14.96
N LEU A 211 1.80 5.08 14.78
CA LEU A 211 2.02 6.52 14.86
C LEU A 211 2.66 6.97 13.55
N SER A 212 2.04 7.91 12.87
CA SER A 212 2.51 8.49 11.61
C SER A 212 2.85 9.96 11.82
N TRP A 213 4.06 10.34 11.45
CA TRP A 213 4.49 11.74 11.39
C TRP A 213 4.98 12.07 10.00
N PHE A 214 4.50 13.20 9.46
CA PHE A 214 4.91 13.72 8.15
C PHE A 214 5.19 15.21 8.22
N ARG A 215 6.21 15.64 7.49
CA ARG A 215 6.58 17.02 7.21
C ARG A 215 6.43 17.30 5.73
N ASP A 216 5.67 18.34 5.41
CA ASP A 216 5.50 18.88 4.08
C ASP A 216 6.13 20.26 4.02
N ASN A 217 7.05 20.48 3.05
CA ASN A 217 7.78 21.74 2.88
C ASN A 217 7.31 22.51 1.64
N ASP A 218 5.99 22.54 1.40
CA ASP A 218 5.43 23.33 0.29
C ASP A 218 5.88 24.78 0.36
N PRO A 219 6.31 25.41 -0.77
CA PRO A 219 6.65 26.83 -0.81
C PRO A 219 5.52 27.76 -0.40
N ALA A 220 4.26 27.36 -0.54
CA ALA A 220 3.10 28.13 -0.10
C ALA A 220 2.87 28.07 1.41
N GLY A 221 3.43 27.09 2.12
CA GLY A 221 3.33 26.95 3.56
C GLY A 221 3.75 25.57 4.04
N HIS A 222 4.62 25.54 5.03
CA HIS A 222 5.08 24.29 5.64
C HIS A 222 4.00 23.72 6.56
N SER A 223 3.80 22.40 6.52
CA SER A 223 2.90 21.73 7.45
C SER A 223 3.53 20.49 8.09
N ASN A 224 3.04 20.13 9.25
CA ASN A 224 3.30 18.85 9.89
C ASN A 224 1.98 18.12 10.08
N ARG A 225 2.02 16.80 10.04
CA ARG A 225 0.88 15.93 10.29
C ARG A 225 1.30 14.82 11.25
N LEU A 226 0.56 14.67 12.34
CA LEU A 226 0.73 13.59 13.30
C LEU A 226 -0.60 12.87 13.46
N LEU A 227 -0.61 11.57 13.16
CA LEU A 227 -1.77 10.68 13.27
C LEU A 227 -1.44 9.50 14.18
N SER A 228 -2.43 9.02 14.91
CA SER A 228 -2.41 7.70 15.51
C SER A 228 -3.43 6.80 14.82
N GLY A 229 -3.02 5.60 14.47
CA GLY A 229 -3.84 4.56 13.85
C GLY A 229 -4.04 3.36 14.75
N MET A 230 -5.20 2.72 14.61
CA MET A 230 -5.50 1.42 15.20
C MET A 230 -6.30 0.59 14.19
N SER A 231 -5.91 -0.66 14.02
CA SER A 231 -6.57 -1.54 13.05
C SER A 231 -6.61 -2.99 13.53
N LEU A 232 -7.63 -3.71 13.05
CA LEU A 232 -7.78 -5.15 13.22
C LEU A 232 -7.71 -5.81 11.86
N ALA A 233 -6.94 -6.88 11.76
CA ALA A 233 -6.91 -7.78 10.61
C ALA A 233 -7.36 -9.17 11.03
N TRP A 234 -8.28 -9.75 10.26
CA TRP A 234 -8.73 -11.12 10.39
C TRP A 234 -8.36 -11.92 9.15
N GLN A 235 -7.55 -12.96 9.31
CA GLN A 235 -7.12 -13.86 8.25
C GLN A 235 -7.78 -15.24 8.42
N PRO A 236 -9.02 -15.46 7.90
CA PRO A 236 -9.71 -16.74 8.05
C PRO A 236 -8.96 -17.91 7.42
N ASN A 237 -8.11 -17.64 6.46
CA ASN A 237 -7.21 -18.62 5.83
C ASN A 237 -5.94 -17.90 5.27
N LYS A 238 -4.99 -18.68 4.74
CA LYS A 238 -3.71 -18.18 4.23
C LYS A 238 -3.80 -17.30 2.97
N ALA A 239 -4.97 -17.18 2.36
CA ALA A 239 -5.16 -16.44 1.12
C ALA A 239 -6.09 -15.23 1.25
N LEU A 240 -6.75 -15.04 2.38
CA LEU A 240 -7.77 -14.01 2.58
C LEU A 240 -7.55 -13.26 3.89
N GLN A 241 -7.64 -11.94 3.84
CA GLN A 241 -7.70 -11.05 4.99
C GLN A 241 -8.88 -10.09 4.83
N LEU A 242 -9.57 -9.84 5.93
CA LEU A 242 -10.52 -8.75 6.10
C LEU A 242 -9.97 -7.81 7.15
N ASP A 243 -10.16 -6.53 6.98
CA ASP A 243 -9.62 -5.53 7.89
C ASP A 243 -10.57 -4.36 8.13
N ILE A 244 -10.42 -3.75 9.31
CA ILE A 244 -11.07 -2.50 9.69
C ILE A 244 -10.08 -1.68 10.52
N GLY A 245 -10.10 -0.37 10.36
CA GLY A 245 -9.26 0.51 11.15
C GLY A 245 -9.80 1.92 11.27
N ALA A 246 -9.15 2.66 12.14
CA ALA A 246 -9.41 4.07 12.37
C ALA A 246 -8.11 4.82 12.60
N ASN A 247 -8.04 6.04 12.09
CA ASN A 247 -6.98 6.98 12.36
C ASN A 247 -7.56 8.23 13.02
N VAL A 248 -6.80 8.82 13.93
CA VAL A 248 -7.17 10.05 14.61
C VAL A 248 -6.04 11.06 14.54
N HIS A 249 -6.42 12.33 14.39
CA HIS A 249 -5.50 13.45 14.41
C HIS A 249 -4.96 13.67 15.82
N LEU A 250 -3.63 13.83 15.94
CA LEU A 250 -2.98 14.21 17.18
C LEU A 250 -2.44 15.63 17.14
N ALA A 251 -1.86 16.05 16.01
CA ALA A 251 -1.32 17.39 15.85
C ALA A 251 -1.08 17.75 14.37
N GLY A 252 -1.10 19.05 14.06
CA GLY A 252 -0.75 19.60 12.74
C GLY A 252 -1.93 19.66 11.77
N SER A 253 -1.69 19.38 10.49
CA SER A 253 -2.68 19.49 9.40
C SER A 253 -3.06 18.10 8.91
N ALA A 254 -4.03 17.48 9.57
CA ALA A 254 -4.54 16.16 9.21
C ALA A 254 -6.06 16.11 9.40
N PRO A 255 -6.79 15.22 8.72
CA PRO A 255 -8.18 14.96 9.02
C PRO A 255 -8.37 14.56 10.49
N ASP A 256 -9.43 15.05 11.14
CA ASP A 256 -9.71 14.74 12.55
C ASP A 256 -9.85 13.24 12.80
N GLN A 257 -10.54 12.57 11.88
CA GLN A 257 -10.88 11.15 11.99
C GLN A 257 -10.94 10.50 10.61
N GLU A 258 -10.53 9.26 10.56
CA GLU A 258 -10.68 8.37 9.41
C GLU A 258 -11.16 7.02 9.89
N LEU A 259 -12.11 6.42 9.17
CA LEU A 259 -12.60 5.06 9.38
C LEU A 259 -12.55 4.33 8.05
N TYR A 260 -11.95 3.14 8.03
CA TYR A 260 -11.81 2.37 6.81
C TYR A 260 -12.02 0.88 7.05
N PHE A 261 -12.40 0.18 6.00
CA PHE A 261 -12.43 -1.28 5.97
C PHE A 261 -12.10 -1.79 4.57
N GLY A 262 -11.56 -3.00 4.52
CA GLY A 262 -11.13 -3.59 3.26
C GLY A 262 -10.89 -5.08 3.30
N ILE A 263 -10.34 -5.54 2.20
CA ILE A 263 -10.06 -6.94 1.93
C ILE A 263 -8.74 -7.08 1.18
N ALA A 264 -7.99 -8.11 1.49
CA ALA A 264 -6.84 -8.55 0.71
C ALA A 264 -6.99 -10.03 0.37
N ARG A 265 -6.70 -10.39 -0.89
CA ARG A 265 -6.76 -11.76 -1.35
C ARG A 265 -5.57 -12.12 -2.24
N ARG A 266 -4.95 -13.25 -1.93
CA ARG A 266 -3.87 -13.86 -2.73
C ARG A 266 -4.44 -14.88 -3.72
N PHE A 267 -3.88 -14.88 -4.93
CA PHE A 267 -4.16 -15.78 -6.04
C PHE A 267 -2.91 -16.50 -6.50
#